data_6e090f3f30924848fe691fcc225f6343
#
_entry.id   6e090f3f30924848fe691fcc225f6343
#
_cell.length_a   1.000
_cell.length_b   1.000
_cell.length_c   1.000
_cell.angle_alpha   90.00
_cell.angle_beta   90.00
_cell.angle_gamma   90.00
#
_symmetry.space_group_name_H-M   'P 1'
#
loop_
_entity.id
_entity.type
_entity.pdbx_description
1 polymer ?
#
loop_
_entity_poly.entity_id
_entity_poly.type
_entity_poly.pdbx_seq_one_letter_code
_entity_poly.pdbx_strand_id
1 'polypeptide(L)'
;MYTPIQSIKVFEQVAVQIEKRILDGELRSGDRLPTERELAEQFQVSRTAVREAMKILAQKGLVDMRPGRGTIVIDGAHEAMQDSIGLVMKLKLGEVGGSDNLVEVREILETEIAALAAARATEKEIAAMREAVKVMDENLNNANAFIAADNRFHEALAQATQNALIIILVNSIVNLLSEQRKQVFDVEGGPQRGQTHHKRILDSVIRRDPEAARAAMRSHLRQVREDISGFSNHKG
;
A
#
# COMPACT_ATOMS: atom_id res chain seq x y z
N MET A 1 6.26 48.84 -1.68
CA MET A 1 6.39 47.65 -2.54
C MET A 1 5.13 46.85 -2.32
N TYR A 2 4.36 46.50 -3.37
CA TYR A 2 3.15 45.69 -3.23
C TYR A 2 3.48 44.22 -3.23
N THR A 3 2.83 43.44 -2.35
CA THR A 3 3.00 41.95 -2.33
C THR A 3 2.05 41.36 -3.36
N PRO A 4 2.50 40.46 -4.24
CA PRO A 4 1.64 39.77 -5.19
C PRO A 4 0.50 39.00 -4.50
N ILE A 5 -0.73 39.15 -4.97
CA ILE A 5 -1.86 38.38 -4.46
C ILE A 5 -1.84 37.02 -5.15
N GLN A 6 -1.70 35.95 -4.38
CA GLN A 6 -1.90 34.58 -4.87
C GLN A 6 -3.41 34.31 -4.92
N SER A 7 -4.01 34.34 -6.11
CA SER A 7 -5.38 33.88 -6.28
C SER A 7 -5.38 32.36 -6.51
N ILE A 8 -6.25 31.62 -5.85
CA ILE A 8 -6.51 30.22 -6.15
C ILE A 8 -7.00 30.15 -7.59
N LYS A 9 -6.36 29.33 -8.42
CA LYS A 9 -6.70 29.21 -9.83
C LYS A 9 -8.12 28.68 -10.00
N VAL A 10 -8.84 29.17 -11.00
CA VAL A 10 -10.24 28.80 -11.24
C VAL A 10 -10.42 27.29 -11.38
N PHE A 11 -9.52 26.61 -12.07
CA PHE A 11 -9.61 25.15 -12.23
C PHE A 11 -9.40 24.38 -10.92
N GLU A 12 -8.60 24.91 -9.99
CA GLU A 12 -8.42 24.30 -8.66
C GLU A 12 -9.72 24.42 -7.85
N GLN A 13 -10.42 25.55 -7.94
CA GLN A 13 -11.71 25.74 -7.28
C GLN A 13 -12.78 24.79 -7.83
N VAL A 14 -12.81 24.57 -9.15
CA VAL A 14 -13.71 23.59 -9.78
C VAL A 14 -13.37 22.16 -9.30
N ALA A 15 -12.08 21.79 -9.28
CA ALA A 15 -11.65 20.49 -8.81
C ALA A 15 -12.08 20.25 -7.34
N VAL A 16 -11.84 21.22 -6.45
CA VAL A 16 -12.21 21.14 -5.03
C VAL A 16 -13.72 20.96 -4.83
N GLN A 17 -14.56 21.64 -5.61
CA GLN A 17 -16.01 21.48 -5.48
C GLN A 17 -16.50 20.11 -5.91
N ILE A 18 -15.94 19.54 -6.98
CA ILE A 18 -16.31 18.19 -7.44
C ILE A 18 -15.77 17.16 -6.46
N GLU A 19 -14.49 17.28 -6.02
CA GLU A 19 -13.89 16.43 -5.01
C GLU A 19 -14.74 16.37 -3.74
N LYS A 20 -15.20 17.53 -3.25
CA LYS A 20 -16.07 17.61 -2.09
C LYS A 20 -17.37 16.80 -2.29
N ARG A 21 -18.01 16.90 -3.43
CA ARG A 21 -19.24 16.15 -3.72
C ARG A 21 -19.00 14.62 -3.78
N ILE A 22 -17.81 14.19 -4.21
CA ILE A 22 -17.41 12.78 -4.16
C ILE A 22 -17.20 12.36 -2.70
N LEU A 23 -16.48 13.16 -1.90
CA LEU A 23 -16.21 12.87 -0.49
C LEU A 23 -17.49 12.86 0.36
N ASP A 24 -18.43 13.76 0.07
CA ASP A 24 -19.74 13.83 0.74
C ASP A 24 -20.70 12.71 0.28
N GLY A 25 -20.30 11.87 -0.69
CA GLY A 25 -21.10 10.76 -1.22
C GLY A 25 -22.25 11.16 -2.14
N GLU A 26 -22.32 12.42 -2.56
CA GLU A 26 -23.29 12.92 -3.54
C GLU A 26 -22.98 12.39 -4.95
N LEU A 27 -21.70 12.16 -5.25
CA LEU A 27 -21.21 11.52 -6.46
C LEU A 27 -20.52 10.21 -6.04
N ARG A 28 -20.97 9.09 -6.59
CA ARG A 28 -20.49 7.75 -6.22
C ARG A 28 -19.68 7.13 -7.36
N SER A 29 -18.84 6.18 -7.04
CA SER A 29 -18.13 5.38 -8.04
C SER A 29 -19.12 4.74 -9.04
N GLY A 30 -18.85 4.93 -10.33
CA GLY A 30 -19.72 4.58 -11.44
C GLY A 30 -20.58 5.73 -11.96
N ASP A 31 -20.75 6.82 -11.22
CA ASP A 31 -21.53 7.94 -11.67
C ASP A 31 -20.83 8.69 -12.82
N ARG A 32 -21.60 9.08 -13.81
CA ARG A 32 -21.12 9.87 -14.93
C ARG A 32 -21.21 11.35 -14.61
N LEU A 33 -20.10 12.07 -14.71
CA LEU A 33 -20.10 13.52 -14.60
C LEU A 33 -20.74 14.17 -15.83
N PRO A 34 -21.35 15.36 -15.69
CA PRO A 34 -21.76 16.18 -16.83
C PRO A 34 -20.57 16.43 -17.77
N THR A 35 -20.87 16.72 -19.02
CA THR A 35 -19.84 17.03 -20.02
C THR A 35 -19.05 18.29 -19.64
N GLU A 36 -17.81 18.43 -20.15
CA GLU A 36 -16.99 19.63 -19.94
C GLU A 36 -17.76 20.92 -20.30
N ARG A 37 -18.67 20.86 -21.30
CA ARG A 37 -19.50 22.00 -21.70
C ARG A 37 -20.52 22.33 -20.62
N GLU A 38 -21.27 21.34 -20.15
CA GLU A 38 -22.29 21.52 -19.12
C GLU A 38 -21.68 21.98 -17.81
N LEU A 39 -20.53 21.43 -17.40
CA LEU A 39 -19.82 21.87 -16.21
C LEU A 39 -19.30 23.31 -16.36
N ALA A 40 -18.81 23.70 -17.55
CA ALA A 40 -18.38 25.06 -17.82
C ALA A 40 -19.54 26.08 -17.69
N GLU A 41 -20.72 25.68 -18.19
CA GLU A 41 -21.95 26.48 -18.04
C GLU A 41 -22.41 26.58 -16.57
N GLN A 42 -22.42 25.45 -15.84
CA GLN A 42 -22.82 25.41 -14.42
C GLN A 42 -21.88 26.21 -13.50
N PHE A 43 -20.57 26.07 -13.71
CA PHE A 43 -19.57 26.80 -12.93
C PHE A 43 -19.30 28.21 -13.42
N GLN A 44 -19.85 28.62 -14.57
CA GLN A 44 -19.59 29.89 -15.24
C GLN A 44 -18.09 30.15 -15.49
N VAL A 45 -17.38 29.11 -15.99
CA VAL A 45 -15.96 29.15 -16.28
C VAL A 45 -15.67 28.66 -17.71
N SER A 46 -14.43 28.80 -18.15
CA SER A 46 -14.02 28.26 -19.47
C SER A 46 -13.98 26.73 -19.48
N ARG A 47 -14.25 26.10 -20.63
CA ARG A 47 -14.07 24.64 -20.83
C ARG A 47 -12.63 24.19 -20.53
N THR A 48 -11.64 25.05 -20.82
CA THR A 48 -10.23 24.78 -20.50
C THR A 48 -10.03 24.64 -19.00
N ALA A 49 -10.64 25.51 -18.19
CA ALA A 49 -10.55 25.41 -16.73
C ALA A 49 -11.20 24.11 -16.22
N VAL A 50 -12.35 23.70 -16.77
CA VAL A 50 -12.99 22.43 -16.42
C VAL A 50 -12.08 21.25 -16.80
N ARG A 51 -11.49 21.26 -17.99
CA ARG A 51 -10.59 20.19 -18.43
C ARG A 51 -9.36 20.04 -17.53
N GLU A 52 -8.75 21.16 -17.12
CA GLU A 52 -7.64 21.11 -16.17
C GLU A 52 -8.09 20.61 -14.79
N ALA A 53 -9.29 20.98 -14.33
CA ALA A 53 -9.87 20.40 -13.11
C ALA A 53 -10.08 18.88 -13.22
N MET A 54 -10.59 18.39 -14.36
CA MET A 54 -10.75 16.95 -14.59
C MET A 54 -9.40 16.21 -14.56
N LYS A 55 -8.34 16.79 -15.12
CA LYS A 55 -6.99 16.20 -15.05
C LYS A 55 -6.49 16.06 -13.61
N ILE A 56 -6.71 17.10 -12.78
CA ILE A 56 -6.34 17.05 -11.36
C ILE A 56 -7.11 15.91 -10.66
N LEU A 57 -8.41 15.82 -10.89
CA LEU A 57 -9.25 14.76 -10.29
C LEU A 57 -8.84 13.37 -10.78
N ALA A 58 -8.45 13.24 -12.05
CA ALA A 58 -7.93 11.99 -12.60
C ALA A 58 -6.58 11.60 -11.98
N GLN A 59 -5.67 12.57 -11.77
CA GLN A 59 -4.39 12.33 -11.06
C GLN A 59 -4.60 11.89 -9.61
N LYS A 60 -5.68 12.37 -8.96
CA LYS A 60 -6.08 11.93 -7.61
C LYS A 60 -6.79 10.58 -7.60
N GLY A 61 -7.04 9.96 -8.76
CA GLY A 61 -7.78 8.70 -8.87
C GLY A 61 -9.27 8.82 -8.55
N LEU A 62 -9.83 10.02 -8.60
CA LEU A 62 -11.25 10.27 -8.30
C LEU A 62 -12.15 10.13 -9.54
N VAL A 63 -11.59 10.33 -10.73
CA VAL A 63 -12.33 10.20 -11.99
C VAL A 63 -11.48 9.51 -13.07
N ASP A 64 -12.16 8.85 -14.01
CA ASP A 64 -11.57 8.29 -15.23
C ASP A 64 -12.11 9.02 -16.46
N MET A 65 -11.22 9.61 -17.25
CA MET A 65 -11.54 10.38 -18.46
C MET A 65 -11.45 9.47 -19.68
N ARG A 66 -12.59 9.00 -20.21
CA ARG A 66 -12.62 8.10 -21.37
C ARG A 66 -12.95 8.85 -22.66
N PRO A 67 -12.06 8.84 -23.66
CA PRO A 67 -12.37 9.45 -24.96
C PRO A 67 -13.70 8.91 -25.54
N GLY A 68 -14.61 9.83 -25.91
CA GLY A 68 -15.92 9.49 -26.47
C GLY A 68 -16.94 8.92 -25.48
N ARG A 69 -16.55 8.57 -24.25
CA ARG A 69 -17.45 8.02 -23.21
C ARG A 69 -17.70 8.95 -22.04
N GLY A 70 -17.00 10.09 -21.97
CA GLY A 70 -17.10 11.08 -20.91
C GLY A 70 -16.25 10.76 -19.67
N THR A 71 -16.50 11.46 -18.59
CA THR A 71 -15.79 11.30 -17.31
C THR A 71 -16.67 10.56 -16.32
N ILE A 72 -16.11 9.54 -15.67
CA ILE A 72 -16.80 8.68 -14.70
C ILE A 72 -16.07 8.79 -13.37
N VAL A 73 -16.81 8.88 -12.26
CA VAL A 73 -16.25 8.79 -10.89
C VAL A 73 -15.76 7.37 -10.65
N ILE A 74 -14.55 7.25 -10.12
CA ILE A 74 -13.93 5.96 -9.77
C ILE A 74 -13.46 5.95 -8.32
N ASP A 75 -13.24 4.77 -7.78
CA ASP A 75 -12.62 4.56 -6.47
C ASP A 75 -11.15 4.17 -6.67
N GLY A 76 -10.39 5.08 -7.25
CA GLY A 76 -8.97 4.88 -7.59
C GLY A 76 -8.02 5.74 -6.75
N ALA A 77 -8.53 6.45 -5.74
CA ALA A 77 -7.69 7.29 -4.87
C ALA A 77 -6.65 6.46 -4.11
N HIS A 78 -6.98 5.22 -3.80
CA HIS A 78 -6.09 4.28 -3.15
C HIS A 78 -4.87 3.93 -4.03
N GLU A 79 -5.11 3.56 -5.29
CA GLU A 79 -4.04 3.24 -6.24
C GLU A 79 -3.17 4.46 -6.54
N ALA A 80 -3.78 5.64 -6.72
CA ALA A 80 -3.04 6.89 -6.94
C ALA A 80 -2.16 7.25 -5.74
N MET A 81 -2.61 6.98 -4.52
CA MET A 81 -1.82 7.15 -3.31
C MET A 81 -0.68 6.14 -3.23
N GLN A 82 -0.94 4.85 -3.54
CA GLN A 82 0.08 3.80 -3.57
C GLN A 82 1.21 4.14 -4.54
N ASP A 83 0.89 4.61 -5.74
CA ASP A 83 1.87 5.01 -6.75
C ASP A 83 2.73 6.18 -6.25
N SER A 84 2.10 7.18 -5.63
CA SER A 84 2.79 8.36 -5.08
C SER A 84 3.72 8.01 -3.93
N ILE A 85 3.26 7.23 -2.96
CA ILE A 85 4.08 6.73 -1.84
C ILE A 85 5.20 5.84 -2.39
N GLY A 86 4.87 4.94 -3.33
CA GLY A 86 5.84 4.06 -3.98
C GLY A 86 6.99 4.80 -4.63
N LEU A 87 6.71 5.90 -5.33
CA LEU A 87 7.73 6.74 -5.95
C LEU A 87 8.64 7.39 -4.89
N VAL A 88 8.06 8.03 -3.87
CA VAL A 88 8.83 8.68 -2.79
C VAL A 88 9.72 7.67 -2.08
N MET A 89 9.18 6.50 -1.75
CA MET A 89 9.95 5.45 -1.06
C MET A 89 11.07 4.89 -1.94
N LYS A 90 10.84 4.65 -3.25
CA LYS A 90 11.90 4.22 -4.17
C LYS A 90 13.07 5.21 -4.20
N LEU A 91 12.77 6.51 -4.22
CA LEU A 91 13.81 7.55 -4.15
C LEU A 91 14.59 7.48 -2.84
N LYS A 92 13.90 7.27 -1.71
CA LYS A 92 14.52 7.19 -0.38
C LYS A 92 15.26 5.87 -0.14
N LEU A 93 14.79 4.76 -0.68
CA LEU A 93 15.48 3.46 -0.62
C LEU A 93 16.81 3.46 -1.39
N GLY A 94 16.94 4.28 -2.42
CA GLY A 94 18.20 4.47 -3.15
C GLY A 94 19.27 5.27 -2.37
N GLU A 95 18.92 5.89 -1.25
CA GLU A 95 19.85 6.61 -0.38
C GLU A 95 20.59 5.65 0.57
N VAL A 96 21.75 6.08 1.09
CA VAL A 96 22.50 5.30 2.09
C VAL A 96 21.62 5.06 3.33
N GLY A 97 21.53 3.82 3.78
CA GLY A 97 20.69 3.44 4.93
C GLY A 97 19.20 3.28 4.61
N GLY A 98 18.77 3.47 3.37
CA GLY A 98 17.35 3.36 3.00
C GLY A 98 16.71 2.00 3.33
N SER A 99 17.49 0.92 3.20
CA SER A 99 17.04 -0.43 3.54
C SER A 99 16.80 -0.61 5.04
N ASP A 100 17.70 -0.07 5.89
CA ASP A 100 17.58 -0.14 7.36
C ASP A 100 16.38 0.68 7.84
N ASN A 101 16.18 1.88 7.29
CA ASN A 101 15.02 2.73 7.57
C ASN A 101 13.70 2.01 7.24
N LEU A 102 13.67 1.25 6.14
CA LEU A 102 12.50 0.47 5.77
C LEU A 102 12.22 -0.65 6.77
N VAL A 103 13.26 -1.37 7.23
CA VAL A 103 13.10 -2.40 8.28
C VAL A 103 12.59 -1.79 9.57
N GLU A 104 13.09 -0.61 9.96
CA GLU A 104 12.61 0.11 11.16
C GLU A 104 11.11 0.45 11.06
N VAL A 105 10.66 0.99 9.93
CA VAL A 105 9.22 1.26 9.68
C VAL A 105 8.40 -0.03 9.77
N ARG A 106 8.88 -1.13 9.20
CA ARG A 106 8.24 -2.44 9.30
C ARG A 106 8.16 -2.94 10.75
N GLU A 107 9.24 -2.81 11.52
CA GLU A 107 9.25 -3.22 12.93
C GLU A 107 8.19 -2.48 13.75
N ILE A 108 8.00 -1.18 13.51
CA ILE A 108 6.97 -0.37 14.18
C ILE A 108 5.57 -0.81 13.77
N LEU A 109 5.33 -0.99 12.48
CA LEU A 109 3.98 -1.24 11.95
C LEU A 109 3.59 -2.72 12.04
N GLU A 110 4.41 -3.62 11.53
CA GLU A 110 4.03 -5.02 11.35
C GLU A 110 3.94 -5.79 12.68
N THR A 111 4.69 -5.38 13.71
CA THR A 111 4.55 -5.99 15.05
C THR A 111 3.18 -5.72 15.65
N GLU A 112 2.66 -4.50 15.53
CA GLU A 112 1.33 -4.15 16.03
C GLU A 112 0.22 -4.70 15.11
N ILE A 113 0.46 -4.77 13.81
CA ILE A 113 -0.45 -5.42 12.85
C ILE A 113 -0.62 -6.90 13.22
N ALA A 114 0.46 -7.62 13.51
CA ALA A 114 0.38 -9.03 13.91
C ALA A 114 -0.42 -9.21 15.22
N ALA A 115 -0.23 -8.33 16.20
CA ALA A 115 -1.00 -8.35 17.44
C ALA A 115 -2.50 -8.07 17.19
N LEU A 116 -2.83 -7.07 16.37
CA LEU A 116 -4.21 -6.77 15.99
C LEU A 116 -4.84 -7.92 15.19
N ALA A 117 -4.07 -8.55 14.29
CA ALA A 117 -4.52 -9.73 13.55
C ALA A 117 -4.85 -10.88 14.48
N ALA A 118 -4.02 -11.17 15.49
CA ALA A 118 -4.31 -12.19 16.49
C ALA A 118 -5.62 -11.91 17.25
N ALA A 119 -5.89 -10.64 17.57
CA ALA A 119 -7.11 -10.26 18.26
C ALA A 119 -8.37 -10.31 17.39
N ARG A 120 -8.28 -10.07 16.06
CA ARG A 120 -9.44 -9.73 15.21
C ARG A 120 -9.65 -10.66 14.02
N ALA A 121 -8.65 -11.47 13.62
CA ALA A 121 -8.73 -12.30 12.40
C ALA A 121 -10.00 -13.16 12.41
N THR A 122 -10.69 -13.22 11.29
CA THR A 122 -11.74 -14.19 11.05
C THR A 122 -11.14 -15.49 10.48
N GLU A 123 -11.96 -16.55 10.39
CA GLU A 123 -11.50 -17.80 9.76
C GLU A 123 -11.08 -17.61 8.29
N LYS A 124 -11.61 -16.61 7.61
CA LYS A 124 -11.25 -16.27 6.24
C LYS A 124 -9.79 -15.80 6.14
N GLU A 125 -9.38 -14.85 6.98
CA GLU A 125 -8.01 -14.34 6.98
C GLU A 125 -7.02 -15.41 7.49
N ILE A 126 -7.42 -16.21 8.49
CA ILE A 126 -6.60 -17.35 8.95
C ILE A 126 -6.39 -18.37 7.83
N ALA A 127 -7.44 -18.70 7.07
CA ALA A 127 -7.33 -19.60 5.92
C ALA A 127 -6.40 -19.03 4.83
N ALA A 128 -6.48 -17.72 4.56
CA ALA A 128 -5.59 -17.05 3.61
C ALA A 128 -4.12 -17.09 4.06
N MET A 129 -3.84 -16.85 5.35
CA MET A 129 -2.50 -16.97 5.92
C MET A 129 -1.97 -18.41 5.86
N ARG A 130 -2.81 -19.42 6.15
CA ARG A 130 -2.44 -20.85 6.04
C ARG A 130 -2.04 -21.22 4.62
N GLU A 131 -2.83 -20.80 3.63
CA GLU A 131 -2.53 -21.06 2.23
C GLU A 131 -1.24 -20.38 1.80
N ALA A 132 -1.00 -19.14 2.21
CA ALA A 132 0.25 -18.45 1.92
C ALA A 132 1.47 -19.18 2.52
N VAL A 133 1.38 -19.61 3.78
CA VAL A 133 2.41 -20.40 4.45
C VAL A 133 2.68 -21.73 3.73
N LYS A 134 1.62 -22.41 3.29
CA LYS A 134 1.74 -23.67 2.53
C LYS A 134 2.45 -23.44 1.19
N VAL A 135 2.04 -22.42 0.43
CA VAL A 135 2.69 -22.09 -0.86
C VAL A 135 4.16 -21.74 -0.66
N MET A 136 4.53 -21.02 0.41
CA MET A 136 5.94 -20.76 0.73
C MET A 136 6.71 -22.05 1.03
N ASP A 137 6.14 -23.00 1.79
CA ASP A 137 6.77 -24.30 2.08
C ASP A 137 7.05 -25.10 0.80
N GLU A 138 6.13 -25.06 -0.16
CA GLU A 138 6.24 -25.78 -1.43
C GLU A 138 7.22 -25.12 -2.41
N ASN A 139 7.64 -23.87 -2.14
CA ASN A 139 8.42 -23.06 -3.08
C ASN A 139 9.71 -22.47 -2.48
N LEU A 140 10.34 -23.13 -1.54
CA LEU A 140 11.59 -22.69 -0.90
C LEU A 140 12.76 -22.46 -1.88
N ASN A 141 12.69 -23.02 -3.08
CA ASN A 141 13.70 -22.87 -4.14
C ASN A 141 13.19 -22.05 -5.34
N ASN A 142 12.00 -21.44 -5.23
CA ASN A 142 11.40 -20.63 -6.29
C ASN A 142 11.11 -19.21 -5.76
N ALA A 143 12.06 -18.30 -6.00
CA ALA A 143 11.99 -16.93 -5.46
C ALA A 143 10.66 -16.22 -5.81
N ASN A 144 10.21 -16.28 -7.06
CA ASN A 144 9.01 -15.57 -7.48
C ASN A 144 7.75 -16.09 -6.78
N ALA A 145 7.59 -17.41 -6.69
CA ALA A 145 6.44 -18.02 -6.02
C ALA A 145 6.48 -17.80 -4.51
N PHE A 146 7.67 -17.93 -3.89
CA PHE A 146 7.87 -17.69 -2.46
C PHE A 146 7.55 -16.23 -2.10
N ILE A 147 8.15 -15.25 -2.80
CA ILE A 147 7.95 -13.82 -2.53
C ILE A 147 6.49 -13.41 -2.76
N ALA A 148 5.83 -13.94 -3.80
CA ALA A 148 4.41 -13.68 -4.02
C ALA A 148 3.53 -14.25 -2.89
N ALA A 149 3.89 -15.39 -2.32
CA ALA A 149 3.17 -15.97 -1.18
C ALA A 149 3.46 -15.21 0.13
N ASP A 150 4.70 -14.76 0.33
CA ASP A 150 5.11 -13.92 1.45
C ASP A 150 4.34 -12.58 1.46
N ASN A 151 4.21 -11.94 0.29
CA ASN A 151 3.35 -10.75 0.14
C ASN A 151 1.92 -11.02 0.59
N ARG A 152 1.30 -12.12 0.09
CA ARG A 152 -0.07 -12.50 0.47
C ARG A 152 -0.22 -12.79 1.96
N PHE A 153 0.80 -13.33 2.61
CA PHE A 153 0.78 -13.55 4.06
C PHE A 153 0.70 -12.24 4.84
N HIS A 154 1.54 -11.26 4.50
CA HIS A 154 1.55 -9.95 5.15
C HIS A 154 0.29 -9.12 4.82
N GLU A 155 -0.23 -9.23 3.59
CA GLU A 155 -1.53 -8.66 3.21
C GLU A 155 -2.68 -9.26 4.03
N ALA A 156 -2.70 -10.58 4.23
CA ALA A 156 -3.72 -11.25 5.03
C ALA A 156 -3.65 -10.82 6.51
N LEU A 157 -2.45 -10.61 7.07
CA LEU A 157 -2.28 -10.02 8.40
C LEU A 157 -2.87 -8.60 8.47
N ALA A 158 -2.63 -7.75 7.47
CA ALA A 158 -3.17 -6.41 7.41
C ALA A 158 -4.72 -6.44 7.30
N GLN A 159 -5.28 -7.31 6.45
CA GLN A 159 -6.72 -7.51 6.32
C GLN A 159 -7.35 -7.95 7.65
N ALA A 160 -6.68 -8.83 8.39
CA ALA A 160 -7.14 -9.30 9.69
C ALA A 160 -7.25 -8.19 10.75
N THR A 161 -6.59 -7.05 10.56
CA THR A 161 -6.76 -5.89 11.46
C THR A 161 -8.14 -5.26 11.36
N GLN A 162 -8.87 -5.47 10.26
CA GLN A 162 -10.15 -4.85 9.93
C GLN A 162 -10.11 -3.31 9.96
N ASN A 163 -8.93 -2.74 9.73
CA ASN A 163 -8.70 -1.30 9.67
C ASN A 163 -8.29 -0.90 8.26
N ALA A 164 -9.20 -0.25 7.54
CA ALA A 164 -8.99 0.14 6.15
C ALA A 164 -7.71 0.99 5.95
N LEU A 165 -7.37 1.88 6.89
CA LEU A 165 -6.18 2.72 6.80
C LEU A 165 -4.88 1.90 6.94
N ILE A 166 -4.87 0.89 7.81
CA ILE A 166 -3.73 -0.03 7.96
C ILE A 166 -3.55 -0.82 6.66
N ILE A 167 -4.64 -1.33 6.10
CA ILE A 167 -4.62 -2.10 4.84
C ILE A 167 -4.03 -1.24 3.70
N ILE A 168 -4.48 0.01 3.58
CA ILE A 168 -3.97 0.95 2.58
C ILE A 168 -2.46 1.19 2.75
N LEU A 169 -2.00 1.45 3.98
CA LEU A 169 -0.58 1.68 4.27
C LEU A 169 0.28 0.46 3.95
N VAL A 170 -0.14 -0.72 4.38
CA VAL A 170 0.61 -1.98 4.13
C VAL A 170 0.71 -2.26 2.64
N ASN A 171 -0.40 -2.16 1.90
CA ASN A 171 -0.41 -2.39 0.46
C ASN A 171 0.49 -1.41 -0.30
N SER A 172 0.60 -0.16 0.19
CA SER A 172 1.53 0.82 -0.39
C SER A 172 3.01 0.46 -0.19
N ILE A 173 3.32 -0.29 0.86
CA ILE A 173 4.69 -0.71 1.22
C ILE A 173 5.04 -2.07 0.60
N VAL A 174 4.11 -3.00 0.53
CA VAL A 174 4.34 -4.40 0.09
C VAL A 174 5.04 -4.49 -1.26
N ASN A 175 4.62 -3.67 -2.23
CA ASN A 175 5.24 -3.65 -3.56
C ASN A 175 6.70 -3.19 -3.55
N LEU A 176 7.11 -2.42 -2.53
CA LEU A 176 8.47 -1.92 -2.39
C LEU A 176 9.41 -2.93 -1.73
N LEU A 177 8.84 -3.91 -1.03
CA LEU A 177 9.60 -4.95 -0.33
C LEU A 177 10.10 -6.04 -1.27
N SER A 178 9.66 -6.07 -2.53
CA SER A 178 10.02 -7.15 -3.47
C SER A 178 11.54 -7.30 -3.64
N GLU A 179 12.27 -6.18 -3.75
CA GLU A 179 13.73 -6.22 -3.86
C GLU A 179 14.39 -6.69 -2.56
N GLN A 180 13.94 -6.18 -1.41
CA GLN A 180 14.44 -6.59 -0.10
C GLN A 180 14.16 -8.07 0.17
N ARG A 181 12.96 -8.55 -0.17
CA ARG A 181 12.60 -9.98 -0.05
C ARG A 181 13.45 -10.86 -0.96
N LYS A 182 13.79 -10.38 -2.16
CA LYS A 182 14.70 -11.08 -3.05
C LYS A 182 16.10 -11.18 -2.45
N GLN A 183 16.63 -10.11 -1.86
CA GLN A 183 17.91 -10.13 -1.17
C GLN A 183 17.94 -11.17 -0.04
N VAL A 184 16.89 -11.20 0.80
CA VAL A 184 16.74 -12.21 1.88
C VAL A 184 16.59 -13.62 1.33
N PHE A 185 15.88 -13.79 0.21
CA PHE A 185 15.72 -15.10 -0.44
C PHE A 185 17.06 -15.64 -0.95
N ASP A 186 17.93 -14.78 -1.47
CA ASP A 186 19.24 -15.14 -2.02
C ASP A 186 20.29 -15.47 -0.93
N VAL A 187 19.98 -15.19 0.36
CA VAL A 187 20.86 -15.60 1.47
C VAL A 187 20.71 -17.10 1.74
N GLU A 188 21.81 -17.81 1.94
CA GLU A 188 21.80 -19.23 2.25
C GLU A 188 20.94 -19.53 3.49
N GLY A 189 19.93 -20.38 3.33
CA GLY A 189 18.96 -20.71 4.37
C GLY A 189 17.97 -19.59 4.73
N GLY A 190 17.98 -18.46 4.02
CA GLY A 190 17.08 -17.32 4.24
C GLY A 190 15.60 -17.70 4.16
N PRO A 191 15.12 -18.36 3.07
CA PRO A 191 13.73 -18.79 2.94
C PRO A 191 13.29 -19.72 4.08
N GLN A 192 14.12 -20.65 4.50
CA GLN A 192 13.81 -21.62 5.57
C GLN A 192 13.69 -20.94 6.93
N ARG A 193 14.58 -19.96 7.22
CA ARG A 193 14.52 -19.17 8.45
C ARG A 193 13.26 -18.30 8.44
N GLY A 194 13.01 -17.55 7.35
CA GLY A 194 11.80 -16.74 7.20
C GLY A 194 10.53 -17.55 7.39
N GLN A 195 10.46 -18.72 6.75
CA GLN A 195 9.31 -19.61 6.84
C GLN A 195 9.06 -20.14 8.26
N THR A 196 10.12 -20.39 9.03
CA THR A 196 9.99 -20.75 10.44
C THR A 196 9.30 -19.65 11.25
N HIS A 197 9.62 -18.38 10.95
CA HIS A 197 8.97 -17.23 11.59
C HIS A 197 7.52 -17.05 11.14
N HIS A 198 7.20 -17.20 9.87
CA HIS A 198 5.82 -17.13 9.37
C HIS A 198 4.91 -18.15 10.04
N LYS A 199 5.38 -19.39 10.23
CA LYS A 199 4.64 -20.42 10.96
C LYS A 199 4.37 -20.03 12.42
N ARG A 200 5.35 -19.42 13.10
CA ARG A 200 5.17 -18.94 14.49
C ARG A 200 4.16 -17.79 14.59
N ILE A 201 4.20 -16.86 13.63
CA ILE A 201 3.24 -15.75 13.57
C ILE A 201 1.83 -16.32 13.35
N LEU A 202 1.65 -17.19 12.35
CA LEU A 202 0.38 -17.84 12.07
C LEU A 202 -0.17 -18.60 13.28
N ASP A 203 0.67 -19.39 13.96
CA ASP A 203 0.28 -20.14 15.15
C ASP A 203 -0.19 -19.20 16.28
N SER A 204 0.48 -18.07 16.49
CA SER A 204 0.06 -17.06 17.47
C SER A 204 -1.29 -16.42 17.10
N VAL A 205 -1.53 -16.15 15.81
CA VAL A 205 -2.83 -15.65 15.32
C VAL A 205 -3.94 -16.68 15.55
N ILE A 206 -3.68 -17.95 15.25
CA ILE A 206 -4.63 -19.05 15.46
C ILE A 206 -4.99 -19.19 16.94
N ARG A 207 -4.00 -19.07 17.84
CA ARG A 207 -4.22 -19.13 19.29
C ARG A 207 -4.82 -17.86 19.88
N ARG A 208 -5.06 -16.85 19.06
CA ARG A 208 -5.59 -15.55 19.54
C ARG A 208 -4.73 -14.92 20.63
N ASP A 209 -3.39 -14.98 20.45
CA ASP A 209 -2.41 -14.45 21.40
C ASP A 209 -1.69 -13.22 20.78
N PRO A 210 -2.13 -11.97 21.06
CA PRO A 210 -1.54 -10.76 20.51
C PRO A 210 -0.08 -10.56 20.93
N GLU A 211 0.29 -10.92 22.18
CA GLU A 211 1.65 -10.72 22.66
C GLU A 211 2.62 -11.71 22.00
N ALA A 212 2.21 -12.97 21.84
CA ALA A 212 3.00 -13.93 21.10
C ALA A 212 3.13 -13.56 19.63
N ALA A 213 2.08 -13.03 18.99
CA ALA A 213 2.11 -12.56 17.61
C ALA A 213 3.08 -11.37 17.42
N ARG A 214 3.03 -10.40 18.34
CA ARG A 214 3.96 -9.26 18.37
C ARG A 214 5.41 -9.73 18.51
N ALA A 215 5.69 -10.62 19.44
CA ALA A 215 7.01 -11.16 19.68
C ALA A 215 7.53 -11.98 18.47
N ALA A 216 6.68 -12.80 17.86
CA ALA A 216 7.02 -13.59 16.68
C ALA A 216 7.35 -12.71 15.47
N MET A 217 6.55 -11.65 15.21
CA MET A 217 6.81 -10.71 14.14
C MET A 217 8.11 -9.91 14.38
N ARG A 218 8.35 -9.46 15.60
CA ARG A 218 9.62 -8.78 15.95
C ARG A 218 10.83 -9.69 15.71
N SER A 219 10.72 -10.96 16.04
CA SER A 219 11.76 -11.96 15.77
C SER A 219 11.99 -12.18 14.28
N HIS A 220 10.90 -12.20 13.49
CA HIS A 220 10.96 -12.27 12.03
C HIS A 220 11.71 -11.08 11.42
N LEU A 221 11.35 -9.87 11.79
CA LEU A 221 11.96 -8.66 11.22
C LEU A 221 13.42 -8.48 11.65
N ARG A 222 13.80 -8.95 12.85
CA ARG A 222 15.19 -9.01 13.27
C ARG A 222 16.00 -9.97 12.37
N GLN A 223 15.50 -11.14 12.08
CA GLN A 223 16.12 -12.09 11.15
C GLN A 223 16.28 -11.46 9.75
N VAL A 224 15.25 -10.76 9.25
CA VAL A 224 15.32 -10.03 7.97
C VAL A 224 16.45 -8.99 7.99
N ARG A 225 16.59 -8.21 9.06
CA ARG A 225 17.67 -7.22 9.22
C ARG A 225 19.05 -7.88 9.21
N GLU A 226 19.22 -8.98 9.92
CA GLU A 226 20.48 -9.74 9.98
C GLU A 226 20.86 -10.29 8.59
N ASP A 227 19.91 -10.87 7.86
CA ASP A 227 20.14 -11.40 6.51
C ASP A 227 20.53 -10.30 5.51
N ILE A 228 19.89 -9.14 5.55
CA ILE A 228 20.22 -7.99 4.69
C ILE A 228 21.63 -7.45 5.01
N SER A 229 21.96 -7.31 6.29
CA SER A 229 23.28 -6.83 6.73
C SER A 229 24.40 -7.80 6.32
N GLY A 230 24.15 -9.10 6.42
CA GLY A 230 25.06 -10.15 5.94
C GLY A 230 25.28 -10.09 4.44
N PHE A 231 24.22 -9.87 3.66
CA PHE A 231 24.29 -9.77 2.20
C PHE A 231 25.12 -8.57 1.73
N SER A 232 25.03 -7.43 2.42
CA SER A 232 25.78 -6.22 2.11
C SER A 232 27.28 -6.39 2.33
N ASN A 233 27.69 -7.16 3.33
CA ASN A 233 29.10 -7.42 3.67
C ASN A 233 29.81 -8.41 2.71
N HIS A 234 29.08 -9.19 1.91
CA HIS A 234 29.65 -10.16 0.97
C HIS A 234 29.82 -9.60 -0.46
N LYS A 235 29.28 -8.42 -0.76
CA LYS A 235 29.37 -7.75 -2.07
C LYS A 235 30.35 -6.57 -2.13
N GLY A 236 30.99 -6.23 -1.03
CA GLY A 236 32.09 -5.24 -0.92
C GLY A 236 33.44 -5.93 -0.90
#